data_f2b646d1029b1ad3ec5e2ae7c66a5589
#
_entry.id   f2b646d1029b1ad3ec5e2ae7c66a5589
#
_cell.length_a   1.000
_cell.length_b   1.000
_cell.length_c   1.000
_cell.angle_alpha   90.00
_cell.angle_beta   90.00
_cell.angle_gamma   90.00
#
_symmetry.space_group_name_H-M   'P 1'
#
loop_
_entity.id
_entity.type
_entity.pdbx_description
1 polymer ?
#
loop_
_entity_poly.entity_id
_entity_poly.type
_entity_poly.pdbx_seq_one_letter_code
_entity_poly.pdbx_strand_id
1 'polypeptide(L)'
;MSHLHVLPPRFWLADSVISMSEPMSPSVGLAVVHYFCKPSFEYDGDALVAAVKAAEGAGVTVITVAMLGHKADVAVMGVAADMRELKALQTGIQHAGLDIVDSYISLTEVSEYSKGMPEEMLNARLYPQLPPVGKNAWCFYPMSKRREHKDNWFTLEFDKRKELMEEHGKSGRTFAGRIIQLVTGSTGLDDYEWGVTLFAVNPDDLKEVVYTMRYDEASAVYAEFGAFYMGMVTPVEELIHQI
;
A
#
# COMPACT_ATOMS: atom_id res chain seq x y z
N MET A 1 -5.73 73.02 21.67
CA MET A 1 -4.97 71.90 22.33
C MET A 1 -5.89 70.72 22.28
N SER A 2 -5.73 69.88 21.29
CA SER A 2 -6.57 68.70 21.01
C SER A 2 -5.81 67.45 21.50
N HIS A 3 -6.34 66.79 22.51
CA HIS A 3 -5.81 65.52 23.00
C HIS A 3 -6.19 64.36 22.04
N LEU A 4 -5.21 63.82 21.34
CA LEU A 4 -5.33 62.57 20.62
C LEU A 4 -5.32 61.42 21.65
N HIS A 5 -6.43 60.70 21.77
CA HIS A 5 -6.48 59.41 22.47
C HIS A 5 -5.94 58.35 21.56
N VAL A 6 -4.73 57.85 21.87
CA VAL A 6 -4.14 56.68 21.27
C VAL A 6 -4.73 55.46 21.97
N LEU A 7 -5.52 54.66 21.23
CA LEU A 7 -6.01 53.34 21.67
C LEU A 7 -4.84 52.36 21.65
N PRO A 8 -4.69 51.47 22.65
CA PRO A 8 -3.64 50.46 22.62
C PRO A 8 -3.92 49.38 21.56
N PRO A 9 -2.90 48.77 20.99
CA PRO A 9 -3.08 47.73 20.00
C PRO A 9 -3.80 46.52 20.63
N ARG A 10 -4.94 46.15 20.06
CA ARG A 10 -5.61 44.90 20.38
C ARG A 10 -4.69 43.77 19.89
N PHE A 11 -4.02 43.11 20.83
CA PHE A 11 -3.47 41.78 20.59
C PHE A 11 -4.64 40.84 20.33
N TRP A 12 -4.80 40.42 19.08
CA TRP A 12 -5.60 39.27 18.73
C TRP A 12 -4.86 38.04 19.26
N LEU A 13 -5.16 37.62 20.48
CA LEU A 13 -4.97 36.24 20.86
C LEU A 13 -5.97 35.44 20.01
N ALA A 14 -5.51 35.01 18.85
CA ALA A 14 -6.16 33.91 18.17
C ALA A 14 -6.00 32.71 19.10
N ASP A 15 -7.05 32.36 19.82
CA ASP A 15 -7.24 31.00 20.29
C ASP A 15 -7.25 30.12 19.04
N SER A 16 -6.06 29.74 18.57
CA SER A 16 -5.91 28.63 17.67
C SER A 16 -6.27 27.38 18.47
N VAL A 17 -7.56 27.13 18.60
CA VAL A 17 -8.02 25.77 18.78
C VAL A 17 -7.37 25.02 17.62
N ILE A 18 -6.32 24.23 17.92
CA ILE A 18 -5.82 23.24 16.97
C ILE A 18 -7.00 22.30 16.81
N SER A 19 -7.82 22.58 15.80
CA SER A 19 -8.85 21.66 15.36
C SER A 19 -8.12 20.41 14.98
N MET A 20 -8.26 19.36 15.79
CA MET A 20 -7.86 18.02 15.37
C MET A 20 -8.60 17.79 14.04
N SER A 21 -7.84 17.71 12.95
CA SER A 21 -8.44 17.51 11.63
C SER A 21 -9.32 16.27 11.67
N GLU A 22 -10.51 16.35 11.09
CA GLU A 22 -11.41 15.21 10.97
C GLU A 22 -10.67 14.01 10.30
N PRO A 23 -11.01 12.76 10.63
CA PRO A 23 -10.46 11.59 9.99
C PRO A 23 -10.52 11.69 8.47
N MET A 24 -9.44 11.37 7.77
CA MET A 24 -9.42 11.26 6.32
C MET A 24 -9.43 9.78 5.94
N SER A 25 -10.63 9.27 5.72
CA SER A 25 -10.89 7.85 5.49
C SER A 25 -11.51 7.60 4.13
N PRO A 26 -11.16 6.49 3.45
CA PRO A 26 -11.95 6.03 2.31
C PRO A 26 -13.40 5.84 2.71
N SER A 27 -14.33 6.10 1.81
CA SER A 27 -15.77 5.86 2.06
C SER A 27 -16.09 4.36 2.25
N VAL A 28 -15.26 3.49 1.69
CA VAL A 28 -15.32 2.03 1.80
C VAL A 28 -13.91 1.47 1.77
N GLY A 29 -13.64 0.45 2.58
CA GLY A 29 -12.33 -0.18 2.64
C GLY A 29 -11.30 0.60 3.46
N LEU A 30 -10.03 0.40 3.16
CA LEU A 30 -8.88 0.88 3.91
C LEU A 30 -7.88 1.58 3.00
N ALA A 31 -7.14 2.53 3.55
CA ALA A 31 -5.95 3.09 2.91
C ALA A 31 -4.76 2.17 3.13
N VAL A 32 -3.89 2.08 2.13
CA VAL A 32 -2.69 1.24 2.12
C VAL A 32 -1.50 2.07 1.67
N VAL A 33 -0.41 1.97 2.40
CA VAL A 33 0.88 2.55 2.00
C VAL A 33 1.96 1.48 2.01
N HIS A 34 2.92 1.61 1.11
CA HIS A 34 4.16 0.87 1.11
C HIS A 34 5.30 1.89 1.16
N TYR A 35 6.13 1.84 2.18
CA TYR A 35 7.35 2.62 2.30
C TYR A 35 8.54 1.71 2.08
N PHE A 36 9.41 2.05 1.12
CA PHE A 36 10.66 1.37 0.85
C PHE A 36 11.78 2.22 1.40
N CYS A 37 12.57 1.67 2.31
CA CYS A 37 13.46 2.46 3.14
C CYS A 37 14.89 1.93 3.12
N LYS A 38 15.83 2.85 3.39
CA LYS A 38 17.22 2.55 3.70
C LYS A 38 17.61 3.16 5.04
N PRO A 39 18.45 2.49 5.85
CA PRO A 39 18.94 3.08 7.09
C PRO A 39 19.88 4.24 6.79
N SER A 40 19.71 5.34 7.51
CA SER A 40 20.67 6.45 7.55
C SER A 40 21.74 6.21 8.62
N PHE A 41 22.70 7.11 8.72
CA PHE A 41 23.69 7.07 9.82
C PHE A 41 23.09 7.31 11.21
N GLU A 42 21.88 7.85 11.28
CA GLU A 42 21.14 8.14 12.51
C GLU A 42 20.11 7.05 12.85
N TYR A 43 20.19 5.88 12.17
CA TYR A 43 19.25 4.81 12.38
C TYR A 43 19.26 4.28 13.81
N ASP A 44 18.07 4.21 14.41
CA ASP A 44 17.80 3.70 15.76
C ASP A 44 16.72 2.61 15.68
N GLY A 45 17.14 1.35 15.87
CA GLY A 45 16.24 0.18 15.83
C GLY A 45 15.18 0.21 16.93
N ASP A 46 15.51 0.66 18.14
CA ASP A 46 14.54 0.74 19.24
C ASP A 46 13.47 1.81 18.95
N ALA A 47 13.87 2.93 18.34
CA ALA A 47 12.95 3.96 17.88
C ALA A 47 12.03 3.42 16.76
N LEU A 48 12.53 2.58 15.84
CA LEU A 48 11.72 1.92 14.83
C LEU A 48 10.68 0.99 15.45
N VAL A 49 11.08 0.14 16.39
CA VAL A 49 10.14 -0.72 17.15
C VAL A 49 9.07 0.11 17.84
N ALA A 50 9.45 1.21 18.50
CA ALA A 50 8.50 2.10 19.16
C ALA A 50 7.51 2.74 18.16
N ALA A 51 7.98 3.18 17.00
CA ALA A 51 7.15 3.78 15.95
C ALA A 51 6.12 2.78 15.40
N VAL A 52 6.54 1.53 15.13
CA VAL A 52 5.64 0.47 14.67
C VAL A 52 4.58 0.16 15.72
N LYS A 53 4.97 -0.04 16.99
CA LYS A 53 4.02 -0.31 18.09
C LYS A 53 3.05 0.84 18.34
N ALA A 54 3.50 2.07 18.21
CA ALA A 54 2.62 3.24 18.32
C ALA A 54 1.56 3.26 17.22
N ALA A 55 1.93 2.95 15.98
CA ALA A 55 1.00 2.86 14.86
C ALA A 55 0.01 1.69 15.03
N GLU A 56 0.47 0.52 15.47
CA GLU A 56 -0.40 -0.63 15.79
C GLU A 56 -1.38 -0.28 16.91
N GLY A 57 -0.92 0.43 17.95
CA GLY A 57 -1.77 0.94 19.04
C GLY A 57 -2.82 1.96 18.58
N ALA A 58 -2.57 2.65 17.47
CA ALA A 58 -3.51 3.57 16.81
C ALA A 58 -4.44 2.86 15.78
N GLY A 59 -4.34 1.53 15.64
CA GLY A 59 -5.20 0.73 14.76
C GLY A 59 -4.67 0.55 13.34
N VAL A 60 -3.40 0.84 13.09
CA VAL A 60 -2.74 0.51 11.81
C VAL A 60 -2.31 -0.96 11.83
N THR A 61 -2.66 -1.72 10.80
CA THR A 61 -1.98 -2.99 10.56
C THR A 61 -0.64 -2.69 9.92
N VAL A 62 0.46 -3.00 10.61
CA VAL A 62 1.82 -2.77 10.12
C VAL A 62 2.47 -4.10 9.73
N ILE A 63 3.07 -4.15 8.56
CA ILE A 63 3.83 -5.30 8.07
C ILE A 63 5.23 -4.81 7.73
N THR A 64 6.21 -5.33 8.46
CA THR A 64 7.62 -5.07 8.22
C THR A 64 8.26 -6.19 7.42
N VAL A 65 9.13 -5.82 6.48
CA VAL A 65 9.72 -6.74 5.50
C VAL A 65 11.22 -6.50 5.41
N ALA A 66 12.00 -7.56 5.64
CA ALA A 66 13.42 -7.57 5.31
C ALA A 66 13.56 -7.70 3.79
N MET A 67 14.06 -6.65 3.15
CA MET A 67 14.15 -6.57 1.70
C MET A 67 15.39 -7.27 1.15
N LEU A 68 15.28 -7.81 -0.06
CA LEU A 68 16.40 -8.36 -0.80
C LEU A 68 16.75 -7.48 -2.01
N GLY A 69 18.02 -7.17 -2.15
CA GLY A 69 18.55 -6.39 -3.26
C GLY A 69 18.77 -4.91 -2.91
N HIS A 70 19.26 -4.13 -3.88
CA HIS A 70 19.79 -2.78 -3.65
C HIS A 70 18.74 -1.67 -3.61
N LYS A 71 17.49 -1.97 -3.95
CA LYS A 71 16.43 -0.94 -4.07
C LYS A 71 16.05 -0.37 -2.71
N ALA A 72 15.90 -1.26 -1.72
CA ALA A 72 15.63 -0.91 -0.33
C ALA A 72 16.18 -2.02 0.58
N ASP A 73 16.39 -1.72 1.85
CA ASP A 73 16.79 -2.69 2.87
C ASP A 73 15.59 -3.11 3.72
N VAL A 74 14.61 -2.21 3.86
CA VAL A 74 13.37 -2.41 4.62
C VAL A 74 12.18 -1.97 3.79
N ALA A 75 11.07 -2.72 3.86
CA ALA A 75 9.77 -2.17 3.53
C ALA A 75 8.86 -2.16 4.76
N VAL A 76 8.05 -1.10 4.88
CA VAL A 76 7.00 -0.97 5.88
C VAL A 76 5.69 -0.78 5.15
N MET A 77 4.80 -1.77 5.22
CA MET A 77 3.45 -1.67 4.69
C MET A 77 2.50 -1.32 5.82
N GLY A 78 1.75 -0.23 5.67
CA GLY A 78 0.72 0.21 6.61
C GLY A 78 -0.67 0.10 5.99
N VAL A 79 -1.65 -0.41 6.76
CA VAL A 79 -3.05 -0.48 6.35
C VAL A 79 -3.92 0.11 7.46
N ALA A 80 -4.74 1.12 7.15
CA ALA A 80 -5.56 1.80 8.14
C ALA A 80 -6.84 2.39 7.55
N ALA A 81 -7.83 2.60 8.40
CA ALA A 81 -9.05 3.34 8.04
C ALA A 81 -8.79 4.85 7.91
N ASP A 82 -7.88 5.40 8.72
CA ASP A 82 -7.54 6.83 8.72
C ASP A 82 -6.14 7.06 8.15
N MET A 83 -6.04 7.80 7.05
CA MET A 83 -4.77 8.11 6.40
C MET A 83 -3.82 8.94 7.27
N ARG A 84 -4.33 9.64 8.30
CA ARG A 84 -3.48 10.39 9.24
C ARG A 84 -2.60 9.45 10.06
N GLU A 85 -3.09 8.27 10.41
CA GLU A 85 -2.32 7.26 11.13
C GLU A 85 -1.20 6.68 10.25
N LEU A 86 -1.44 6.56 8.94
CA LEU A 86 -0.39 6.21 7.98
C LEU A 86 0.67 7.31 7.87
N LYS A 87 0.26 8.58 7.92
CA LYS A 87 1.21 9.71 7.96
C LYS A 87 1.98 9.76 9.28
N ALA A 88 1.35 9.42 10.40
CA ALA A 88 2.05 9.31 11.69
C ALA A 88 3.09 8.18 11.66
N LEU A 89 2.74 7.01 11.10
CA LEU A 89 3.69 5.91 10.86
C LEU A 89 4.88 6.38 10.02
N GLN A 90 4.63 7.05 8.88
CA GLN A 90 5.69 7.62 8.03
C GLN A 90 6.65 8.49 8.85
N THR A 91 6.09 9.40 9.63
CA THR A 91 6.90 10.33 10.45
C THR A 91 7.71 9.57 11.49
N GLY A 92 7.10 8.54 12.13
CA GLY A 92 7.79 7.71 13.12
C GLY A 92 8.98 6.95 12.55
N ILE A 93 8.83 6.30 11.38
CA ILE A 93 9.93 5.56 10.76
C ILE A 93 11.04 6.49 10.26
N GLN A 94 10.70 7.70 9.78
CA GLN A 94 11.69 8.72 9.42
C GLN A 94 12.46 9.24 10.65
N HIS A 95 11.78 9.46 11.78
CA HIS A 95 12.44 9.83 13.04
C HIS A 95 13.31 8.69 13.60
N ALA A 96 13.04 7.45 13.27
CA ALA A 96 13.91 6.31 13.58
C ALA A 96 15.13 6.20 12.65
N GLY A 97 15.33 7.17 11.76
CA GLY A 97 16.48 7.25 10.87
C GLY A 97 16.37 6.35 9.63
N LEU A 98 15.13 6.01 9.20
CA LEU A 98 14.91 5.35 7.91
C LEU A 98 14.60 6.38 6.82
N ASP A 99 15.45 6.46 5.81
CA ASP A 99 15.22 7.25 4.60
C ASP A 99 14.25 6.51 3.68
N ILE A 100 13.10 7.11 3.40
CA ILE A 100 12.15 6.57 2.42
C ILE A 100 12.69 6.86 1.02
N VAL A 101 13.10 5.82 0.31
CA VAL A 101 13.69 5.91 -1.03
C VAL A 101 12.67 5.67 -2.14
N ASP A 102 11.52 5.06 -1.80
CA ASP A 102 10.38 4.91 -2.68
C ASP A 102 9.12 4.66 -1.84
N SER A 103 7.95 4.93 -2.40
CA SER A 103 6.67 4.72 -1.70
C SER A 103 5.55 4.42 -2.69
N TYR A 104 4.45 3.86 -2.18
CA TYR A 104 3.25 3.64 -2.96
C TYR A 104 2.00 3.81 -2.10
N ILE A 105 1.04 4.61 -2.58
CA ILE A 105 -0.21 4.92 -1.87
C ILE A 105 -1.39 4.39 -2.66
N SER A 106 -2.28 3.65 -2.01
CA SER A 106 -3.44 3.03 -2.63
C SER A 106 -4.59 2.81 -1.64
N LEU A 107 -5.72 2.35 -2.14
CA LEU A 107 -6.88 1.96 -1.34
C LEU A 107 -7.26 0.52 -1.63
N THR A 108 -7.76 -0.20 -0.63
CA THR A 108 -8.44 -1.47 -0.90
C THR A 108 -9.71 -1.20 -1.69
N GLU A 109 -9.97 -2.01 -2.69
CA GLU A 109 -11.12 -1.80 -3.57
C GLU A 109 -11.74 -3.12 -4.05
N VAL A 110 -12.94 -3.00 -4.58
CA VAL A 110 -13.64 -4.07 -5.29
C VAL A 110 -13.68 -3.74 -6.76
N SER A 111 -13.14 -4.64 -7.59
CA SER A 111 -13.13 -4.50 -9.04
C SER A 111 -14.55 -4.37 -9.62
N GLU A 112 -14.72 -3.55 -10.67
CA GLU A 112 -15.96 -3.42 -11.44
C GLU A 112 -16.47 -4.76 -12.03
N TYR A 113 -15.55 -5.73 -12.17
CA TYR A 113 -15.86 -7.09 -12.68
C TYR A 113 -16.35 -8.06 -11.57
N SER A 114 -16.38 -7.61 -10.31
CA SER A 114 -16.78 -8.45 -9.16
C SER A 114 -18.29 -8.48 -8.92
N LYS A 115 -19.09 -7.95 -9.83
CA LYS A 115 -20.55 -7.91 -9.71
C LYS A 115 -21.12 -9.34 -9.60
N GLY A 116 -21.87 -9.58 -8.52
CA GLY A 116 -22.44 -10.93 -8.23
C GLY A 116 -21.55 -11.83 -7.38
N MET A 117 -20.39 -11.35 -6.92
CA MET A 117 -19.57 -12.05 -5.95
C MET A 117 -20.25 -12.05 -4.57
N PRO A 118 -20.12 -13.14 -3.76
CA PRO A 118 -20.62 -13.18 -2.39
C PRO A 118 -20.06 -12.03 -1.55
N GLU A 119 -20.89 -11.47 -0.67
CA GLU A 119 -20.53 -10.34 0.21
C GLU A 119 -19.30 -10.63 1.09
N GLU A 120 -19.19 -11.86 1.59
CA GLU A 120 -18.03 -12.29 2.36
C GLU A 120 -16.71 -12.15 1.58
N MET A 121 -16.73 -12.49 0.28
CA MET A 121 -15.55 -12.36 -0.59
C MET A 121 -15.25 -10.89 -0.92
N LEU A 122 -16.28 -10.04 -1.03
CA LEU A 122 -16.10 -8.60 -1.21
C LEU A 122 -15.49 -7.97 0.03
N ASN A 123 -16.01 -8.32 1.20
CA ASN A 123 -15.50 -7.85 2.49
C ASN A 123 -14.06 -8.29 2.74
N ALA A 124 -13.70 -9.52 2.37
CA ALA A 124 -12.31 -10.00 2.50
C ALA A 124 -11.31 -9.20 1.62
N ARG A 125 -11.78 -8.58 0.53
CA ARG A 125 -10.95 -7.69 -0.31
C ARG A 125 -10.83 -6.30 0.27
N LEU A 126 -11.92 -5.78 0.83
CA LEU A 126 -11.97 -4.43 1.42
C LEU A 126 -11.28 -4.37 2.79
N TYR A 127 -11.37 -5.46 3.56
CA TYR A 127 -10.87 -5.56 4.94
C TYR A 127 -10.01 -6.83 5.10
N PRO A 128 -8.86 -6.90 4.42
CA PRO A 128 -8.04 -8.11 4.40
C PRO A 128 -7.42 -8.41 5.76
N GLN A 129 -7.35 -9.70 6.12
CA GLN A 129 -6.62 -10.16 7.30
C GLN A 129 -5.13 -10.30 6.95
N LEU A 130 -4.29 -9.42 7.49
CA LEU A 130 -2.88 -9.29 7.17
C LEU A 130 -2.01 -9.21 8.43
N PRO A 131 -0.75 -9.71 8.39
CA PRO A 131 -0.20 -10.56 7.34
C PRO A 131 -0.81 -11.97 7.34
N PRO A 132 -0.86 -12.66 6.20
CA PRO A 132 -1.36 -14.04 6.17
C PRO A 132 -0.42 -14.99 6.90
N VAL A 133 -0.95 -15.76 7.84
CA VAL A 133 -0.16 -16.69 8.67
C VAL A 133 0.64 -17.68 7.80
N GLY A 134 1.94 -17.78 8.08
CA GLY A 134 2.85 -18.73 7.42
C GLY A 134 3.23 -18.39 5.98
N LYS A 135 2.88 -17.20 5.46
CA LYS A 135 3.23 -16.76 4.12
C LYS A 135 4.21 -15.59 4.17
N ASN A 136 5.46 -15.88 4.52
CA ASN A 136 6.48 -14.87 4.75
C ASN A 136 7.25 -14.44 3.49
N ALA A 137 7.19 -15.18 2.39
CA ALA A 137 7.71 -14.70 1.11
C ALA A 137 6.78 -13.58 0.59
N TRP A 138 7.34 -12.38 0.40
CA TRP A 138 6.61 -11.18 0.07
C TRP A 138 7.12 -10.55 -1.22
N CYS A 139 6.20 -10.07 -2.05
CA CYS A 139 6.52 -9.30 -3.24
C CYS A 139 5.51 -8.19 -3.43
N PHE A 140 5.99 -7.00 -3.80
CA PHE A 140 5.17 -5.88 -4.25
C PHE A 140 5.60 -5.42 -5.64
N TYR A 141 4.65 -5.03 -6.45
CA TYR A 141 4.86 -4.29 -7.69
C TYR A 141 3.64 -3.44 -8.04
N PRO A 142 3.84 -2.22 -8.56
CA PRO A 142 2.76 -1.43 -9.13
C PRO A 142 2.52 -1.82 -10.58
N MET A 143 1.31 -1.59 -11.06
CA MET A 143 0.95 -1.86 -12.45
C MET A 143 -0.11 -0.91 -12.98
N SER A 144 -0.14 -0.77 -14.30
CA SER A 144 -1.18 -0.06 -15.04
C SER A 144 -1.71 -0.91 -16.21
N LYS A 145 -2.85 -0.54 -16.75
CA LYS A 145 -3.31 -1.02 -18.04
C LYS A 145 -2.80 -0.12 -19.16
N ARG A 146 -2.36 -0.74 -20.26
CA ARG A 146 -1.79 -0.07 -21.42
C ARG A 146 -2.80 0.89 -22.07
N ARG A 147 -2.30 2.05 -22.50
CA ARG A 147 -3.05 3.11 -23.17
C ARG A 147 -2.49 3.46 -24.55
N GLU A 148 -1.77 2.52 -25.18
CA GLU A 148 -1.20 2.75 -26.50
C GLU A 148 -2.27 2.71 -27.60
N HIS A 149 -2.00 3.36 -28.73
CA HIS A 149 -2.96 3.54 -29.81
C HIS A 149 -3.61 2.24 -30.31
N LYS A 150 -2.85 1.12 -30.34
CA LYS A 150 -3.35 -0.18 -30.81
C LYS A 150 -3.89 -1.05 -29.68
N ASP A 151 -3.32 -0.91 -28.48
CA ASP A 151 -3.55 -1.77 -27.34
C ASP A 151 -3.98 -0.92 -26.14
N ASN A 152 -5.14 -0.26 -26.28
CA ASN A 152 -5.71 0.59 -25.22
C ASN A 152 -6.82 -0.13 -24.50
N TRP A 153 -6.53 -0.57 -23.26
CA TRP A 153 -7.50 -1.24 -22.39
C TRP A 153 -8.79 -0.44 -22.21
N PHE A 154 -8.68 0.87 -22.06
CA PHE A 154 -9.80 1.75 -21.71
C PHE A 154 -10.73 2.05 -22.90
N THR A 155 -10.32 1.70 -24.12
CA THR A 155 -11.17 1.80 -25.33
C THR A 155 -11.86 0.49 -25.68
N LEU A 156 -11.58 -0.59 -24.96
CA LEU A 156 -12.30 -1.85 -25.11
C LEU A 156 -13.73 -1.73 -24.55
N GLU A 157 -14.66 -2.38 -25.20
CA GLU A 157 -16.03 -2.56 -24.68
C GLU A 157 -16.00 -3.29 -23.32
N PHE A 158 -16.93 -2.93 -22.42
CA PHE A 158 -16.97 -3.49 -21.07
C PHE A 158 -17.03 -5.02 -21.06
N ASP A 159 -17.83 -5.61 -21.90
CA ASP A 159 -17.99 -7.07 -21.97
C ASP A 159 -16.69 -7.77 -22.39
N LYS A 160 -15.90 -7.16 -23.29
CA LYS A 160 -14.59 -7.71 -23.65
C LYS A 160 -13.60 -7.62 -22.48
N ARG A 161 -13.56 -6.48 -21.78
CA ARG A 161 -12.71 -6.35 -20.57
C ARG A 161 -13.11 -7.37 -19.51
N LYS A 162 -14.40 -7.58 -19.32
CA LYS A 162 -14.92 -8.56 -18.37
C LYS A 162 -14.49 -9.99 -18.72
N GLU A 163 -14.63 -10.40 -19.99
CA GLU A 163 -14.17 -11.70 -20.49
C GLU A 163 -12.69 -11.93 -20.17
N LEU A 164 -11.84 -10.95 -20.50
CA LEU A 164 -10.39 -10.98 -20.25
C LEU A 164 -10.07 -11.08 -18.75
N MET A 165 -10.80 -10.37 -17.89
CA MET A 165 -10.62 -10.44 -16.44
C MET A 165 -11.16 -11.73 -15.83
N GLU A 166 -12.15 -12.37 -16.43
CA GLU A 166 -12.60 -13.71 -16.04
C GLU A 166 -11.54 -14.77 -16.33
N GLU A 167 -10.88 -14.71 -17.50
CA GLU A 167 -9.73 -15.55 -17.86
C GLU A 167 -8.57 -15.32 -16.89
N HIS A 168 -8.18 -14.07 -16.67
CA HIS A 168 -7.14 -13.68 -15.72
C HIS A 168 -7.44 -14.21 -14.31
N GLY A 169 -8.67 -14.03 -13.83
CA GLY A 169 -9.09 -14.56 -12.53
C GLY A 169 -9.08 -16.09 -12.46
N LYS A 170 -9.34 -16.80 -13.58
CA LYS A 170 -9.23 -18.25 -13.65
C LYS A 170 -7.78 -18.70 -13.50
N SER A 171 -6.84 -18.04 -14.17
CA SER A 171 -5.40 -18.29 -14.04
C SER A 171 -4.95 -18.08 -12.60
N GLY A 172 -5.33 -16.98 -11.96
CA GLY A 172 -4.98 -16.70 -10.56
C GLY A 172 -5.53 -17.73 -9.57
N ARG A 173 -6.75 -18.25 -9.80
CA ARG A 173 -7.33 -19.28 -8.91
C ARG A 173 -6.55 -20.60 -8.87
N THR A 174 -5.72 -20.89 -9.85
CA THR A 174 -4.85 -22.09 -9.82
C THR A 174 -3.82 -22.05 -8.71
N PHE A 175 -3.57 -20.85 -8.15
CA PHE A 175 -2.65 -20.60 -7.02
C PHE A 175 -3.36 -20.49 -5.67
N ALA A 176 -4.66 -20.79 -5.61
CA ALA A 176 -5.42 -20.75 -4.36
C ALA A 176 -4.77 -21.62 -3.28
N GLY A 177 -4.66 -21.07 -2.05
CA GLY A 177 -3.97 -21.71 -0.93
C GLY A 177 -2.44 -21.51 -0.92
N ARG A 178 -1.80 -21.40 -2.07
CA ARG A 178 -0.34 -21.14 -2.19
C ARG A 178 -0.02 -19.66 -2.01
N ILE A 179 -0.82 -18.78 -2.61
CA ILE A 179 -0.63 -17.33 -2.62
C ILE A 179 -1.84 -16.63 -2.03
N ILE A 180 -1.60 -15.58 -1.27
CA ILE A 180 -2.57 -14.52 -0.98
C ILE A 180 -2.15 -13.30 -1.77
N GLN A 181 -3.08 -12.75 -2.54
CA GLN A 181 -2.88 -11.57 -3.35
C GLN A 181 -3.79 -10.44 -2.84
N LEU A 182 -3.18 -9.30 -2.55
CA LEU A 182 -3.87 -8.05 -2.29
C LEU A 182 -3.65 -7.13 -3.50
N VAL A 183 -4.73 -6.76 -4.18
CA VAL A 183 -4.72 -5.74 -5.23
C VAL A 183 -5.44 -4.50 -4.70
N THR A 184 -4.78 -3.36 -4.78
CA THR A 184 -5.26 -2.08 -4.28
C THR A 184 -5.27 -1.04 -5.39
N GLY A 185 -6.31 -0.20 -5.45
CA GLY A 185 -6.44 0.85 -6.47
C GLY A 185 -5.69 2.12 -6.07
N SER A 186 -5.01 2.72 -7.03
CA SER A 186 -4.18 3.92 -6.82
C SER A 186 -4.37 5.00 -7.89
N THR A 187 -5.30 4.82 -8.81
CA THR A 187 -5.60 5.82 -9.85
C THR A 187 -5.90 7.18 -9.25
N GLY A 188 -5.06 8.18 -9.55
CA GLY A 188 -5.17 9.53 -9.01
C GLY A 188 -4.57 9.71 -7.60
N LEU A 189 -3.97 8.66 -7.03
CA LEU A 189 -3.27 8.68 -5.74
C LEU A 189 -1.77 8.47 -5.90
N ASP A 190 -1.37 7.69 -6.92
CA ASP A 190 0.01 7.36 -7.22
C ASP A 190 0.24 7.24 -8.73
N ASP A 191 1.48 6.98 -9.16
CA ASP A 191 1.90 6.98 -10.58
C ASP A 191 1.29 5.84 -11.39
N TYR A 192 0.96 4.71 -10.76
CA TYR A 192 0.33 3.55 -11.39
C TYR A 192 -1.14 3.43 -10.96
N GLU A 193 -1.88 2.54 -11.61
CA GLU A 193 -3.32 2.37 -11.36
C GLU A 193 -3.61 1.39 -10.23
N TRP A 194 -2.72 0.41 -10.01
CA TRP A 194 -2.85 -0.61 -8.97
C TRP A 194 -1.52 -0.97 -8.33
N GLY A 195 -1.57 -1.22 -7.02
CA GLY A 195 -0.52 -1.91 -6.29
C GLY A 195 -0.89 -3.38 -6.10
N VAL A 196 0.04 -4.28 -6.38
CA VAL A 196 -0.13 -5.72 -6.19
C VAL A 196 0.85 -6.19 -5.12
N THR A 197 0.31 -6.68 -4.00
CA THR A 197 1.09 -7.31 -2.94
C THR A 197 0.81 -8.80 -2.91
N LEU A 198 1.85 -9.61 -2.98
CA LEU A 198 1.78 -11.07 -2.95
C LEU A 198 2.43 -11.59 -1.67
N PHE A 199 1.78 -12.57 -1.05
CA PHE A 199 2.31 -13.33 0.07
C PHE A 199 2.27 -14.82 -0.26
N ALA A 200 3.37 -15.52 -0.05
CA ALA A 200 3.49 -16.95 -0.29
C ALA A 200 4.29 -17.66 0.81
N VAL A 201 4.16 -18.97 0.88
CA VAL A 201 5.02 -19.81 1.72
C VAL A 201 6.41 -19.90 1.11
N ASN A 202 6.48 -20.15 -0.19
CA ASN A 202 7.73 -20.32 -0.93
C ASN A 202 7.92 -19.20 -1.95
N PRO A 203 9.14 -18.69 -2.13
CA PRO A 203 9.42 -17.65 -3.15
C PRO A 203 9.19 -18.13 -4.58
N ASP A 204 9.26 -19.45 -4.84
CA ASP A 204 8.95 -20.05 -6.15
C ASP A 204 7.51 -19.74 -6.57
N ASP A 205 6.57 -19.73 -5.63
CA ASP A 205 5.17 -19.46 -5.88
C ASP A 205 4.97 -18.02 -6.38
N LEU A 206 5.71 -17.04 -5.83
CA LEU A 206 5.69 -15.64 -6.28
C LEU A 206 6.12 -15.53 -7.74
N LYS A 207 7.19 -16.24 -8.11
CA LYS A 207 7.68 -16.27 -9.49
C LYS A 207 6.69 -16.98 -10.41
N GLU A 208 6.15 -18.12 -9.99
CA GLU A 208 5.29 -18.97 -10.80
C GLU A 208 3.95 -18.26 -11.11
N VAL A 209 3.32 -17.57 -10.15
CA VAL A 209 2.08 -16.86 -10.39
C VAL A 209 2.25 -15.75 -11.42
N VAL A 210 3.29 -14.92 -11.28
CA VAL A 210 3.57 -13.85 -12.24
C VAL A 210 3.93 -14.42 -13.61
N TYR A 211 4.71 -15.51 -13.65
CA TYR A 211 5.05 -16.20 -14.89
C TYR A 211 3.80 -16.74 -15.60
N THR A 212 2.90 -17.40 -14.87
CA THR A 212 1.69 -18.02 -15.44
C THR A 212 0.71 -16.96 -15.92
N MET A 213 0.40 -15.97 -15.08
CA MET A 213 -0.61 -14.97 -15.38
C MET A 213 -0.23 -14.05 -16.55
N ARG A 214 1.03 -13.91 -16.89
CA ARG A 214 1.45 -13.09 -18.03
C ARG A 214 1.11 -13.68 -19.40
N TYR A 215 0.64 -14.94 -19.47
CA TYR A 215 0.19 -15.56 -20.72
C TYR A 215 -1.28 -15.30 -21.03
N ASP A 216 -2.09 -14.88 -20.07
CA ASP A 216 -3.43 -14.45 -20.35
C ASP A 216 -3.43 -13.08 -21.08
N GLU A 217 -4.43 -12.87 -21.96
CA GLU A 217 -4.47 -11.69 -22.84
C GLU A 217 -4.54 -10.38 -22.05
N ALA A 218 -5.22 -10.37 -20.88
CA ALA A 218 -5.33 -9.20 -20.03
C ALA A 218 -3.96 -8.70 -19.51
N SER A 219 -2.99 -9.63 -19.38
CA SER A 219 -1.63 -9.32 -18.97
C SER A 219 -0.68 -9.19 -20.16
N ALA A 220 -0.70 -10.16 -21.09
CA ALA A 220 0.22 -10.21 -22.21
C ALA A 220 0.15 -8.98 -23.10
N VAL A 221 -1.06 -8.47 -23.34
CA VAL A 221 -1.31 -7.34 -24.23
C VAL A 221 -1.42 -6.02 -23.46
N TYR A 222 -2.12 -6.04 -22.31
CA TYR A 222 -2.59 -4.81 -21.68
C TYR A 222 -1.92 -4.47 -20.33
N ALA A 223 -1.02 -5.30 -19.78
CA ALA A 223 -0.38 -4.96 -18.51
C ALA A 223 0.97 -4.27 -18.70
N GLU A 224 1.19 -3.22 -17.92
CA GLU A 224 2.47 -2.56 -17.71
C GLU A 224 2.85 -2.65 -16.26
N PHE A 225 4.08 -3.11 -15.98
CA PHE A 225 4.56 -3.33 -14.63
C PHE A 225 5.63 -2.33 -14.26
N GLY A 226 5.56 -1.79 -13.05
CA GLY A 226 6.62 -1.01 -12.45
C GLY A 226 7.70 -1.90 -11.80
N ALA A 227 8.44 -1.30 -10.87
CA ALA A 227 9.53 -1.99 -10.17
C ALA A 227 8.99 -3.09 -9.26
N PHE A 228 9.64 -4.26 -9.28
CA PHE A 228 9.36 -5.35 -8.35
C PHE A 228 10.23 -5.21 -7.10
N TYR A 229 9.61 -5.34 -5.95
CA TYR A 229 10.23 -5.38 -4.63
C TYR A 229 9.98 -6.75 -4.02
N MET A 230 11.03 -7.40 -3.53
CA MET A 230 10.96 -8.74 -2.93
C MET A 230 11.65 -8.77 -1.59
N GLY A 231 11.04 -9.45 -0.62
CA GLY A 231 11.58 -9.61 0.72
C GLY A 231 10.87 -10.68 1.53
N MET A 232 11.12 -10.68 2.82
CA MET A 232 10.54 -11.60 3.78
C MET A 232 9.81 -10.82 4.86
N VAL A 233 8.53 -11.15 5.10
CA VAL A 233 7.79 -10.62 6.26
C VAL A 233 8.56 -11.01 7.51
N THR A 234 8.99 -10.03 8.27
CA THR A 234 9.85 -10.20 9.44
C THR A 234 9.31 -9.30 10.56
N PRO A 235 9.03 -9.83 11.76
CA PRO A 235 8.64 -8.99 12.91
C PRO A 235 9.66 -7.86 13.14
N VAL A 236 9.19 -6.68 13.52
CA VAL A 236 10.07 -5.50 13.65
C VAL A 236 11.22 -5.75 14.63
N GLU A 237 10.96 -6.49 15.71
CA GLU A 237 11.96 -6.84 16.72
C GLU A 237 13.09 -7.74 16.17
N GLU A 238 12.81 -8.53 15.14
CA GLU A 238 13.82 -9.34 14.45
C GLU A 238 14.47 -8.57 13.30
N LEU A 239 13.68 -7.73 12.63
CA LEU A 239 14.12 -6.93 11.49
C LEU A 239 15.26 -5.99 11.85
N ILE A 240 15.19 -5.31 13.01
CA ILE A 240 16.22 -4.35 13.47
C ILE A 240 17.62 -4.96 13.61
N HIS A 241 17.74 -6.28 13.67
CA HIS A 241 19.02 -6.99 13.74
C HIS A 241 19.56 -7.39 12.35
N GLN A 242 18.81 -7.09 11.28
CA GLN A 242 19.14 -7.44 9.88
C GLN A 242 19.48 -6.21 9.03
N ILE A 243 19.45 -5.03 9.64
CA ILE A 243 19.67 -3.73 8.99
C ILE A 243 21.04 -3.19 9.37
#